data_800a8048cb18c00af95a8fbe21df7a7b
#
_entry.id   800a8048cb18c00af95a8fbe21df7a7b
#
_cell.length_a   1.000
_cell.length_b   1.000
_cell.length_c   1.000
_cell.angle_alpha   90.00
_cell.angle_beta   90.00
_cell.angle_gamma   90.00
#
_symmetry.space_group_name_H-M   'P 1'
#
loop_
_entity.id
_entity.type
_entity.pdbx_description
1 polymer ?
#
loop_
_entity_poly.entity_id
_entity_poly.type
_entity_poly.pdbx_seq_one_letter_code
_entity_poly.pdbx_strand_id
1 'polypeptide(L)'
;MAMKNSSTDSNIRVMVVDDHEIVRYGIIELVGRTEGFEVVAEAGSVQDAITRADLTTPDVMLVDLQLPDGTGIDIMNHVRESLPDTKCIVLTSFDDDDALAESCKAGAKAFILKTVHGAEVSRVIRLVHDGKVLLDEKTITRKAGGQDDLMATLTPAERRVVGLIAKGMSNAEIGAELGISEKTVKNHITSLLSKMGLKRRTQVMAWAAGQQSAPWRSQS
;
A
#
# COMPACT_ATOMS: atom_id res chain seq x y z
N MET A 1 19.70 46.94 2.58
CA MET A 1 19.31 45.76 1.80
C MET A 1 19.32 44.59 2.76
N ALA A 2 18.17 44.30 3.38
CA ALA A 2 18.06 43.33 4.46
C ALA A 2 17.57 42.02 3.83
N MET A 3 18.41 41.02 3.87
CA MET A 3 18.04 39.64 3.48
C MET A 3 17.03 39.09 4.48
N LYS A 4 15.81 38.87 4.02
CA LYS A 4 14.79 38.10 4.74
C LYS A 4 15.19 36.61 4.75
N ASN A 5 15.90 36.19 5.78
CA ASN A 5 15.93 34.80 6.17
C ASN A 5 14.66 34.56 7.04
N SER A 6 13.61 34.04 6.41
CA SER A 6 12.43 33.55 7.12
C SER A 6 12.22 32.09 6.73
N SER A 7 13.11 31.20 7.16
CA SER A 7 12.76 29.81 7.40
C SER A 7 12.31 29.72 8.86
N THR A 8 11.05 30.11 9.15
CA THR A 8 10.34 29.59 10.30
C THR A 8 10.21 28.08 10.06
N ASP A 9 10.99 27.33 10.80
CA ASP A 9 10.93 25.87 10.89
C ASP A 9 9.62 25.51 11.61
N SER A 10 8.49 25.68 10.91
CA SER A 10 7.19 25.25 11.43
C SER A 10 7.13 23.73 11.28
N ASN A 11 6.82 23.05 12.38
CA ASN A 11 6.61 21.59 12.36
C ASN A 11 5.56 21.21 11.31
N ILE A 12 5.79 20.10 10.62
CA ILE A 12 4.81 19.49 9.72
C ILE A 12 3.63 19.00 10.56
N ARG A 13 2.44 19.53 10.29
CA ARG A 13 1.22 19.23 11.02
C ARG A 13 0.58 17.96 10.47
N VAL A 14 0.59 16.92 11.29
CA VAL A 14 0.17 15.57 10.90
C VAL A 14 -1.14 15.19 11.61
N MET A 15 -2.08 14.64 10.87
CA MET A 15 -3.26 13.98 11.42
C MET A 15 -3.19 12.48 11.15
N VAL A 16 -3.63 11.66 12.13
CA VAL A 16 -3.62 10.20 12.02
C VAL A 16 -5.05 9.68 12.11
N VAL A 17 -5.45 8.87 11.11
CA VAL A 17 -6.78 8.26 11.02
C VAL A 17 -6.64 6.75 10.90
N ASP A 18 -7.08 6.02 11.91
CA ASP A 18 -7.07 4.55 11.96
C ASP A 18 -8.08 4.08 13.02
N ASP A 19 -8.93 3.10 12.73
CA ASP A 19 -9.89 2.56 13.71
C ASP A 19 -9.23 1.67 14.77
N HIS A 20 -8.04 1.14 14.48
CA HIS A 20 -7.26 0.35 15.42
C HIS A 20 -6.48 1.24 16.40
N GLU A 21 -6.98 1.37 17.62
CA GLU A 21 -6.42 2.24 18.67
C GLU A 21 -4.92 2.01 18.90
N ILE A 22 -4.46 0.76 18.94
CA ILE A 22 -3.05 0.41 19.17
C ILE A 22 -2.16 0.89 18.02
N VAL A 23 -2.62 0.75 16.78
CA VAL A 23 -1.90 1.19 15.57
C VAL A 23 -1.83 2.72 15.56
N ARG A 24 -2.97 3.38 15.77
CA ARG A 24 -3.11 4.82 15.82
C ARG A 24 -2.19 5.41 16.89
N TYR A 25 -2.23 4.89 18.11
CA TYR A 25 -1.36 5.32 19.20
C TYR A 25 0.13 5.14 18.86
N GLY A 26 0.51 3.99 18.29
CA GLY A 26 1.89 3.73 17.87
C GLY A 26 2.42 4.73 16.85
N ILE A 27 1.59 5.11 15.87
CA ILE A 27 1.94 6.11 14.85
C ILE A 27 2.05 7.51 15.47
N ILE A 28 1.11 7.89 16.34
CA ILE A 28 1.11 9.18 17.05
C ILE A 28 2.38 9.35 17.87
N GLU A 29 2.73 8.34 18.68
CA GLU A 29 3.97 8.35 19.47
C GLU A 29 5.22 8.49 18.61
N LEU A 30 5.25 7.80 17.50
CA LEU A 30 6.36 7.83 16.57
C LEU A 30 6.52 9.19 15.92
N VAL A 31 5.45 9.76 15.39
CA VAL A 31 5.43 11.08 14.76
C VAL A 31 5.74 12.16 15.79
N GLY A 32 5.11 12.12 16.98
CA GLY A 32 5.29 13.10 18.03
C GLY A 32 6.70 13.14 18.65
N ARG A 33 7.47 12.03 18.56
CA ARG A 33 8.87 11.97 18.98
C ARG A 33 9.87 12.38 17.91
N THR A 34 9.41 12.58 16.68
CA THR A 34 10.28 12.94 15.57
C THR A 34 10.35 14.45 15.44
N GLU A 35 11.55 15.02 15.52
CA GLU A 35 11.78 16.45 15.36
C GLU A 35 11.22 16.99 14.05
N GLY A 36 10.56 18.13 14.09
CA GLY A 36 9.95 18.78 12.93
C GLY A 36 8.56 18.25 12.57
N PHE A 37 7.91 17.50 13.46
CA PHE A 37 6.51 17.08 13.30
C PHE A 37 5.67 17.49 14.51
N GLU A 38 4.38 17.68 14.25
CA GLU A 38 3.36 17.94 15.27
C GLU A 38 2.11 17.13 14.91
N VAL A 39 1.64 16.28 15.83
CA VAL A 39 0.35 15.62 15.68
C VAL A 39 -0.75 16.58 16.11
N VAL A 40 -1.52 17.09 15.16
CA VAL A 40 -2.56 18.10 15.39
C VAL A 40 -3.94 17.51 15.64
N ALA A 41 -4.19 16.28 15.18
CA ALA A 41 -5.43 15.57 15.40
C ALA A 41 -5.26 14.05 15.19
N GLU A 42 -6.20 13.28 15.75
CA GLU A 42 -6.39 11.86 15.49
C GLU A 42 -7.89 11.57 15.30
N ALA A 43 -8.23 10.50 14.60
CA ALA A 43 -9.61 10.04 14.44
C ALA A 43 -9.67 8.52 14.24
N GLY A 44 -10.79 7.92 14.63
CA GLY A 44 -11.06 6.49 14.43
C GLY A 44 -12.23 6.21 13.49
N SER A 45 -12.79 7.23 12.83
CA SER A 45 -13.94 7.12 11.93
C SER A 45 -13.89 8.19 10.84
N VAL A 46 -14.63 8.01 9.76
CA VAL A 46 -14.72 8.98 8.65
C VAL A 46 -15.29 10.30 9.13
N GLN A 47 -16.41 10.26 9.87
CA GLN A 47 -17.09 11.48 10.34
C GLN A 47 -16.23 12.31 11.27
N ASP A 48 -15.52 11.66 12.23
CA ASP A 48 -14.61 12.34 13.15
C ASP A 48 -13.38 12.89 12.40
N ALA A 49 -12.86 12.13 11.43
CA ALA A 49 -11.75 12.56 10.60
C ALA A 49 -12.04 13.82 9.79
N ILE A 50 -13.16 13.86 9.09
CA ILE A 50 -13.59 15.04 8.33
C ILE A 50 -13.74 16.26 9.24
N THR A 51 -14.46 16.10 10.37
CA THR A 51 -14.68 17.19 11.32
C THR A 51 -13.36 17.76 11.85
N ARG A 52 -12.42 16.90 12.24
CA ARG A 52 -11.12 17.34 12.79
C ARG A 52 -10.19 17.88 11.72
N ALA A 53 -10.23 17.33 10.50
CA ALA A 53 -9.45 17.84 9.38
C ALA A 53 -9.85 19.29 9.04
N ASP A 54 -11.15 19.58 8.98
CA ASP A 54 -11.66 20.93 8.72
C ASP A 54 -11.26 21.94 9.83
N LEU A 55 -11.25 21.48 11.09
CA LEU A 55 -10.86 22.30 12.22
C LEU A 55 -9.35 22.55 12.32
N THR A 56 -8.55 21.54 12.01
CA THR A 56 -7.10 21.60 12.23
C THR A 56 -6.29 21.89 10.98
N THR A 57 -6.86 21.72 9.79
CA THR A 57 -6.17 21.93 8.49
C THR A 57 -4.75 21.36 8.50
N PRO A 58 -4.57 20.01 8.60
CA PRO A 58 -3.26 19.38 8.67
C PRO A 58 -2.52 19.51 7.34
N ASP A 59 -1.17 19.52 7.37
CA ASP A 59 -0.35 19.48 6.15
C ASP A 59 -0.38 18.08 5.51
N VAL A 60 -0.36 17.05 6.37
CA VAL A 60 -0.36 15.64 5.95
C VAL A 60 -1.34 14.84 6.80
N MET A 61 -2.14 14.01 6.14
CA MET A 61 -3.00 13.02 6.80
C MET A 61 -2.50 11.62 6.50
N LEU A 62 -2.36 10.80 7.55
CA LEU A 62 -2.18 9.34 7.45
C LEU A 62 -3.55 8.71 7.59
N VAL A 63 -4.05 8.03 6.57
CA VAL A 63 -5.45 7.57 6.49
C VAL A 63 -5.52 6.07 6.25
N ASP A 64 -6.16 5.36 7.17
CA ASP A 64 -6.57 3.96 6.93
C ASP A 64 -7.70 3.91 5.90
N LEU A 65 -7.69 2.87 5.06
CA LEU A 65 -8.74 2.64 4.07
C LEU A 65 -10.02 2.05 4.68
N GLN A 66 -9.91 1.26 5.73
CA GLN A 66 -11.03 0.59 6.37
C GLN A 66 -11.40 1.30 7.66
N LEU A 67 -12.61 1.87 7.71
CA LEU A 67 -13.13 2.58 8.87
C LEU A 67 -14.55 2.10 9.18
N PRO A 68 -15.02 2.19 10.43
CA PRO A 68 -16.28 1.59 10.85
C PRO A 68 -17.54 2.21 10.20
N ASP A 69 -17.43 3.44 9.71
CA ASP A 69 -18.53 4.24 9.16
C ASP A 69 -18.34 4.61 7.67
N GLY A 70 -17.30 4.05 7.01
CA GLY A 70 -17.01 4.32 5.61
C GLY A 70 -15.59 3.93 5.22
N THR A 71 -15.02 4.63 4.26
CA THR A 71 -13.68 4.35 3.73
C THR A 71 -12.76 5.56 3.82
N GLY A 72 -11.44 5.32 3.85
CA GLY A 72 -10.46 6.39 3.73
C GLY A 72 -10.57 7.17 2.42
N ILE A 73 -11.18 6.56 1.38
CA ILE A 73 -11.45 7.22 0.10
C ILE A 73 -12.45 8.36 0.26
N ASP A 74 -13.46 8.19 1.12
CA ASP A 74 -14.46 9.23 1.42
C ASP A 74 -13.77 10.45 2.05
N ILE A 75 -12.84 10.22 2.98
CA ILE A 75 -12.02 11.28 3.58
C ILE A 75 -11.16 11.99 2.52
N MET A 76 -10.47 11.23 1.67
CA MET A 76 -9.60 11.79 0.64
C MET A 76 -10.37 12.61 -0.39
N ASN A 77 -11.58 12.20 -0.75
CA ASN A 77 -12.45 12.98 -1.63
C ASN A 77 -12.85 14.30 -0.99
N HIS A 78 -13.25 14.30 0.30
CA HIS A 78 -13.54 15.52 1.05
C HIS A 78 -12.32 16.45 1.13
N VAL A 79 -11.16 15.89 1.49
CA VAL A 79 -9.90 16.66 1.59
C VAL A 79 -9.53 17.31 0.25
N ARG A 80 -9.67 16.58 -0.86
CA ARG A 80 -9.38 17.11 -2.19
C ARG A 80 -10.25 18.31 -2.55
N GLU A 81 -11.52 18.32 -2.10
CA GLU A 81 -12.48 19.38 -2.40
C GLU A 81 -12.36 20.57 -1.45
N SER A 82 -12.19 20.30 -0.13
CA SER A 82 -12.28 21.31 0.93
C SER A 82 -10.92 21.77 1.45
N LEU A 83 -9.88 20.94 1.36
CA LEU A 83 -8.54 21.19 1.92
C LEU A 83 -7.44 20.87 0.88
N PRO A 84 -7.36 21.59 -0.24
CA PRO A 84 -6.48 21.26 -1.37
C PRO A 84 -4.97 21.26 -1.03
N ASP A 85 -4.55 21.93 0.02
CA ASP A 85 -3.17 21.96 0.47
C ASP A 85 -2.80 20.75 1.34
N THR A 86 -3.79 20.07 1.95
CA THR A 86 -3.60 18.84 2.75
C THR A 86 -3.27 17.66 1.84
N LYS A 87 -2.24 16.89 2.19
CA LYS A 87 -1.79 15.73 1.43
C LYS A 87 -2.10 14.44 2.16
N CYS A 88 -2.74 13.49 1.49
CA CYS A 88 -3.11 12.20 2.06
C CYS A 88 -2.08 11.11 1.74
N ILE A 89 -1.69 10.36 2.77
CA ILE A 89 -0.89 9.14 2.72
C ILE A 89 -1.78 8.00 3.22
N VAL A 90 -1.90 6.94 2.47
CA VAL A 90 -2.70 5.77 2.86
C VAL A 90 -1.90 4.84 3.76
N LEU A 91 -2.51 4.46 4.88
CA LEU A 91 -2.06 3.34 5.72
C LEU A 91 -2.74 2.06 5.23
N THR A 92 -1.99 1.00 4.98
CA THR A 92 -2.55 -0.25 4.45
C THR A 92 -1.90 -1.48 5.07
N SER A 93 -2.70 -2.54 5.21
CA SER A 93 -2.24 -3.87 5.65
C SER A 93 -1.89 -4.84 4.52
N PHE A 94 -1.86 -4.44 3.26
CA PHE A 94 -1.44 -5.21 2.06
C PHE A 94 -2.52 -5.91 1.23
N ASP A 95 -3.76 -5.99 1.65
CA ASP A 95 -4.66 -7.02 1.11
C ASP A 95 -5.70 -6.53 0.08
N ASP A 96 -5.65 -5.26 -0.38
CA ASP A 96 -6.66 -4.74 -1.30
C ASP A 96 -6.07 -3.86 -2.41
N ASP A 97 -5.72 -4.51 -3.53
CA ASP A 97 -5.15 -3.82 -4.70
C ASP A 97 -6.18 -2.88 -5.38
N ASP A 98 -7.48 -3.18 -5.29
CA ASP A 98 -8.54 -2.35 -5.87
C ASP A 98 -8.72 -1.06 -5.06
N ALA A 99 -8.72 -1.15 -3.74
CA ALA A 99 -8.79 0.01 -2.85
C ALA A 99 -7.57 0.94 -3.00
N LEU A 100 -6.38 0.39 -3.29
CA LEU A 100 -5.19 1.17 -3.60
C LEU A 100 -5.34 1.96 -4.90
N ALA A 101 -5.88 1.36 -5.97
CA ALA A 101 -6.11 2.03 -7.24
C ALA A 101 -7.16 3.15 -7.11
N GLU A 102 -8.21 2.93 -6.34
CA GLU A 102 -9.23 3.95 -6.05
C GLU A 102 -8.69 5.10 -5.21
N SER A 103 -7.87 4.82 -4.19
CA SER A 103 -7.26 5.87 -3.37
C SER A 103 -6.30 6.75 -4.17
N CYS A 104 -5.63 6.22 -5.20
CA CYS A 104 -4.85 7.05 -6.12
C CYS A 104 -5.73 8.04 -6.89
N LYS A 105 -6.88 7.59 -7.40
CA LYS A 105 -7.86 8.45 -8.08
C LYS A 105 -8.43 9.50 -7.12
N ALA A 106 -8.60 9.16 -5.84
CA ALA A 106 -9.03 10.06 -4.80
C ALA A 106 -7.95 11.08 -4.36
N GLY A 107 -6.70 10.92 -4.82
CA GLY A 107 -5.64 11.91 -4.62
C GLY A 107 -4.58 11.53 -3.60
N ALA A 108 -4.51 10.28 -3.15
CA ALA A 108 -3.42 9.80 -2.31
C ALA A 108 -2.05 10.14 -2.92
N LYS A 109 -1.07 10.46 -2.09
CA LYS A 109 0.30 10.83 -2.51
C LYS A 109 1.33 9.74 -2.23
N ALA A 110 1.03 8.85 -1.31
CA ALA A 110 1.90 7.72 -0.95
C ALA A 110 1.08 6.61 -0.27
N PHE A 111 1.70 5.42 -0.16
CA PHE A 111 1.23 4.31 0.66
C PHE A 111 2.27 3.94 1.70
N ILE A 112 1.83 3.66 2.92
CA ILE A 112 2.64 3.13 4.01
C ILE A 112 1.99 1.83 4.51
N LEU A 113 2.80 0.79 4.61
CA LEU A 113 2.35 -0.45 5.24
C LEU A 113 2.28 -0.28 6.75
N LYS A 114 1.21 -0.72 7.40
CA LYS A 114 1.06 -0.70 8.86
C LYS A 114 2.15 -1.52 9.59
N THR A 115 2.91 -2.34 8.87
CA THR A 115 4.05 -3.14 9.40
C THR A 115 5.41 -2.45 9.26
N VAL A 116 5.47 -1.24 8.71
CA VAL A 116 6.70 -0.50 8.42
C VAL A 116 7.34 0.08 9.70
N HIS A 117 8.67 0.18 9.68
CA HIS A 117 9.45 0.76 10.78
C HIS A 117 9.34 2.29 10.79
N GLY A 118 9.34 2.84 12.00
CA GLY A 118 9.07 4.26 12.23
C GLY A 118 9.89 5.29 11.44
N ALA A 119 11.17 5.00 11.18
CA ALA A 119 12.02 5.89 10.38
C ALA A 119 11.52 6.09 8.94
N GLU A 120 10.84 5.07 8.38
CA GLU A 120 10.28 5.15 7.04
C GLU A 120 8.99 5.99 7.00
N VAL A 121 8.15 5.89 8.03
CA VAL A 121 6.95 6.73 8.15
C VAL A 121 7.33 8.21 8.13
N SER A 122 8.28 8.62 8.97
CA SER A 122 8.75 10.00 9.04
C SER A 122 9.37 10.48 7.73
N ARG A 123 10.13 9.62 7.05
CA ARG A 123 10.70 9.91 5.74
C ARG A 123 9.63 10.14 4.68
N VAL A 124 8.61 9.28 4.61
CA VAL A 124 7.51 9.39 3.64
C VAL A 124 6.71 10.65 3.88
N ILE A 125 6.40 10.99 5.16
CA ILE A 125 5.68 12.24 5.51
C ILE A 125 6.45 13.46 4.99
N ARG A 126 7.77 13.57 5.23
CA ARG A 126 8.58 14.70 4.74
C ARG A 126 8.55 14.80 3.22
N LEU A 127 8.77 13.68 2.51
CA LEU A 127 8.77 13.66 1.05
C LEU A 127 7.41 14.09 0.46
N VAL A 128 6.31 13.63 1.05
CA VAL A 128 4.96 14.01 0.62
C VAL A 128 4.69 15.48 0.95
N HIS A 129 5.08 15.97 2.14
CA HIS A 129 4.99 17.37 2.50
C HIS A 129 5.77 18.24 1.50
N ASP A 130 6.95 17.84 1.06
CA ASP A 130 7.77 18.52 0.05
C ASP A 130 7.20 18.39 -1.40
N GLY A 131 6.00 17.85 -1.55
CA GLY A 131 5.31 17.72 -2.83
C GLY A 131 5.71 16.53 -3.68
N LYS A 132 6.47 15.57 -3.12
CA LYS A 132 6.77 14.32 -3.83
C LYS A 132 5.52 13.42 -3.84
N VAL A 133 5.26 12.81 -4.99
CA VAL A 133 4.27 11.74 -5.13
C VAL A 133 5.06 10.43 -5.17
N LEU A 134 4.86 9.60 -4.15
CA LEU A 134 5.54 8.31 -4.01
C LEU A 134 4.65 7.15 -4.50
N LEU A 135 3.70 7.49 -5.35
CA LEU A 135 2.89 6.56 -6.12
C LEU A 135 3.56 6.45 -7.48
N ASP A 136 4.37 5.41 -7.67
CA ASP A 136 4.83 5.11 -9.01
C ASP A 136 3.61 4.61 -9.80
N GLU A 137 3.20 5.41 -10.80
CA GLU A 137 2.12 5.07 -11.73
C GLU A 137 2.37 3.69 -12.36
N LYS A 138 3.65 3.30 -12.50
CA LYS A 138 4.07 1.96 -12.91
C LYS A 138 3.85 0.91 -11.81
N THR A 139 3.88 1.27 -10.54
CA THR A 139 3.54 0.37 -9.42
C THR A 139 2.03 0.23 -9.31
N ILE A 140 1.26 1.29 -9.60
CA ILE A 140 -0.21 1.27 -9.62
C ILE A 140 -0.72 0.52 -10.84
N THR A 141 -0.18 0.77 -12.03
CA THR A 141 -0.54 0.03 -13.24
C THR A 141 -0.01 -1.40 -13.22
N ARG A 142 1.13 -1.68 -12.57
CA ARG A 142 1.59 -3.06 -12.29
C ARG A 142 0.72 -3.78 -11.26
N LYS A 143 0.10 -3.07 -10.32
CA LYS A 143 -0.81 -3.62 -9.31
C LYS A 143 -2.28 -3.57 -9.77
N ALA A 144 -2.71 -2.50 -10.43
CA ALA A 144 -4.06 -2.36 -11.02
C ALA A 144 -4.20 -3.01 -12.41
N GLY A 145 -3.07 -3.21 -13.12
CA GLY A 145 -2.98 -4.08 -14.30
C GLY A 145 -2.96 -5.55 -13.90
N GLY A 146 -3.75 -5.90 -12.90
CA GLY A 146 -4.04 -7.20 -12.36
C GLY A 146 -3.22 -8.38 -12.86
N GLN A 147 -2.97 -9.25 -12.04
CA GLN A 147 -2.65 -10.69 -12.23
C GLN A 147 -2.09 -11.16 -13.61
N ASP A 148 -2.55 -10.63 -14.74
CA ASP A 148 -2.05 -10.91 -16.08
C ASP A 148 -0.64 -10.33 -16.30
N ASP A 149 -0.29 -9.21 -15.66
CA ASP A 149 1.03 -8.57 -15.80
C ASP A 149 2.09 -9.26 -14.92
N LEU A 150 1.72 -9.82 -13.75
CA LEU A 150 2.60 -10.65 -12.95
C LEU A 150 3.01 -11.92 -13.72
N MET A 151 2.07 -12.54 -14.43
CA MET A 151 2.38 -13.69 -15.31
C MET A 151 3.27 -13.28 -16.48
N ALA A 152 3.16 -12.06 -17.00
CA ALA A 152 4.02 -11.57 -18.07
C ALA A 152 5.49 -11.42 -17.62
N THR A 153 5.75 -11.12 -16.35
CA THR A 153 7.11 -11.00 -15.80
C THR A 153 7.80 -12.36 -15.59
N LEU A 154 7.03 -13.44 -15.55
CA LEU A 154 7.54 -14.78 -15.34
C LEU A 154 8.01 -15.40 -16.68
N THR A 155 9.11 -16.13 -16.61
CA THR A 155 9.55 -16.96 -17.73
C THR A 155 8.55 -18.08 -18.02
N PRO A 156 8.54 -18.69 -19.23
CA PRO A 156 7.67 -19.82 -19.54
C PRO A 156 7.81 -21.01 -18.56
N ALA A 157 9.02 -21.25 -18.02
CA ALA A 157 9.27 -22.28 -17.02
C ALA A 157 8.64 -21.93 -15.67
N GLU A 158 8.80 -20.66 -15.21
CA GLU A 158 8.21 -20.18 -13.96
C GLU A 158 6.68 -20.20 -14.02
N ARG A 159 6.06 -19.82 -15.12
CA ARG A 159 4.60 -19.91 -15.33
C ARG A 159 4.08 -21.35 -15.20
N ARG A 160 4.80 -22.33 -15.78
CA ARG A 160 4.46 -23.76 -15.62
C ARG A 160 4.55 -24.18 -14.15
N VAL A 161 5.62 -23.76 -13.45
CA VAL A 161 5.79 -24.04 -12.02
C VAL A 161 4.64 -23.44 -11.19
N VAL A 162 4.20 -22.21 -11.46
CA VAL A 162 3.02 -21.59 -10.80
C VAL A 162 1.78 -22.44 -11.00
N GLY A 163 1.50 -22.89 -12.22
CA GLY A 163 0.34 -23.75 -12.54
C GLY A 163 0.36 -25.09 -11.79
N LEU A 164 1.54 -25.68 -11.57
CA LEU A 164 1.70 -26.93 -10.82
C LEU A 164 1.63 -26.72 -9.30
N ILE A 165 2.11 -25.58 -8.80
CA ILE A 165 1.91 -25.16 -7.43
C ILE A 165 0.41 -24.96 -7.13
N ALA A 166 -0.34 -24.36 -8.04
CA ALA A 166 -1.79 -24.18 -7.93
C ALA A 166 -2.55 -25.51 -7.77
N LYS A 167 -2.04 -26.59 -8.38
CA LYS A 167 -2.56 -27.94 -8.24
C LYS A 167 -2.13 -28.66 -6.94
N GLY A 168 -1.37 -27.99 -6.08
CA GLY A 168 -0.90 -28.54 -4.81
C GLY A 168 0.32 -29.45 -4.89
N MET A 169 0.97 -29.57 -6.05
CA MET A 169 2.08 -30.52 -6.29
C MET A 169 3.34 -30.14 -5.48
N SER A 170 4.01 -31.11 -4.89
CA SER A 170 5.30 -30.95 -4.22
C SER A 170 6.43 -30.64 -5.22
N ASN A 171 7.60 -30.21 -4.73
CA ASN A 171 8.74 -29.93 -5.61
C ASN A 171 9.24 -31.17 -6.34
N ALA A 172 9.16 -32.33 -5.71
CA ALA A 172 9.52 -33.61 -6.33
C ALA A 172 8.56 -33.97 -7.50
N GLU A 173 7.24 -33.81 -7.28
CA GLU A 173 6.22 -34.02 -8.31
C GLU A 173 6.33 -33.04 -9.47
N ILE A 174 6.59 -31.75 -9.18
CA ILE A 174 6.85 -30.71 -10.20
C ILE A 174 8.11 -31.06 -10.99
N GLY A 175 9.16 -31.53 -10.32
CA GLY A 175 10.40 -31.96 -10.97
C GLY A 175 10.17 -33.13 -11.92
N ALA A 176 9.41 -34.13 -11.49
CA ALA A 176 9.02 -35.28 -12.32
C ALA A 176 8.19 -34.86 -13.54
N GLU A 177 7.19 -33.97 -13.33
CA GLU A 177 6.30 -33.47 -14.38
C GLU A 177 7.05 -32.65 -15.45
N LEU A 178 8.03 -31.85 -15.03
CA LEU A 178 8.79 -30.94 -15.91
C LEU A 178 10.09 -31.57 -16.44
N GLY A 179 10.47 -32.78 -16.00
CA GLY A 179 11.72 -33.42 -16.36
C GLY A 179 12.98 -32.71 -15.84
N ILE A 180 12.89 -32.06 -14.65
CA ILE A 180 14.00 -31.31 -14.03
C ILE A 180 14.23 -31.77 -12.59
N SER A 181 15.40 -31.45 -12.04
CA SER A 181 15.72 -31.80 -10.66
C SER A 181 14.89 -30.99 -9.66
N GLU A 182 14.61 -31.57 -8.48
CA GLU A 182 13.96 -30.85 -7.37
C GLU A 182 14.72 -29.57 -6.96
N LYS A 183 16.04 -29.58 -7.07
CA LYS A 183 16.88 -28.39 -6.84
C LYS A 183 16.57 -27.28 -7.86
N THR A 184 16.37 -27.65 -9.12
CA THR A 184 16.01 -26.70 -10.19
C THR A 184 14.62 -26.13 -9.93
N VAL A 185 13.65 -26.94 -9.47
CA VAL A 185 12.31 -26.47 -9.06
C VAL A 185 12.40 -25.47 -7.92
N LYS A 186 13.21 -25.74 -6.88
CA LYS A 186 13.44 -24.80 -5.77
C LYS A 186 14.00 -23.46 -6.26
N ASN A 187 14.93 -23.47 -7.21
CA ASN A 187 15.45 -22.26 -7.81
C ASN A 187 14.38 -21.45 -8.56
N HIS A 188 13.54 -22.13 -9.36
CA HIS A 188 12.42 -21.48 -10.04
C HIS A 188 11.43 -20.89 -9.03
N ILE A 189 11.11 -21.59 -7.94
CA ILE A 189 10.21 -21.09 -6.89
C ILE A 189 10.81 -19.85 -6.22
N THR A 190 12.09 -19.85 -5.88
CA THR A 190 12.76 -18.67 -5.30
C THR A 190 12.70 -17.47 -6.25
N SER A 191 12.98 -17.68 -7.54
CA SER A 191 12.94 -16.65 -8.56
C SER A 191 11.53 -16.10 -8.77
N LEU A 192 10.52 -16.97 -8.93
CA LEU A 192 9.14 -16.54 -9.12
C LEU A 192 8.58 -15.80 -7.90
N LEU A 193 8.88 -16.26 -6.68
CA LEU A 193 8.49 -15.56 -5.45
C LEU A 193 9.04 -14.13 -5.41
N SER A 194 10.31 -13.96 -5.74
CA SER A 194 10.94 -12.64 -5.83
C SER A 194 10.28 -11.76 -6.88
N LYS A 195 10.00 -12.28 -8.08
CA LYS A 195 9.36 -11.54 -9.18
C LYS A 195 7.91 -11.18 -8.89
N MET A 196 7.19 -12.06 -8.18
CA MET A 196 5.80 -11.84 -7.77
C MET A 196 5.68 -10.99 -6.48
N GLY A 197 6.79 -10.66 -5.81
CA GLY A 197 6.79 -9.98 -4.52
C GLY A 197 6.21 -10.81 -3.38
N LEU A 198 6.20 -12.15 -3.52
CA LEU A 198 5.66 -13.08 -2.54
C LEU A 198 6.78 -13.68 -1.68
N LYS A 199 6.46 -14.04 -0.43
CA LYS A 199 7.43 -14.61 0.52
C LYS A 199 7.30 -16.13 0.71
N ARG A 200 6.12 -16.69 0.41
CA ARG A 200 5.80 -18.09 0.69
C ARG A 200 5.08 -18.74 -0.47
N ARG A 201 5.33 -20.04 -0.67
CA ARG A 201 4.64 -20.89 -1.65
C ARG A 201 3.12 -20.88 -1.49
N THR A 202 2.62 -20.83 -0.23
CA THR A 202 1.18 -20.78 0.05
C THR A 202 0.52 -19.52 -0.50
N GLN A 203 1.24 -18.41 -0.60
CA GLN A 203 0.75 -17.18 -1.24
C GLN A 203 0.61 -17.34 -2.76
N VAL A 204 1.50 -18.12 -3.41
CA VAL A 204 1.35 -18.47 -4.83
C VAL A 204 0.10 -19.33 -5.04
N MET A 205 -0.17 -20.29 -4.13
CA MET A 205 -1.38 -21.12 -4.19
C MET A 205 -2.65 -20.28 -4.04
N ALA A 206 -2.70 -19.39 -3.05
CA ALA A 206 -3.83 -18.50 -2.81
C ALA A 206 -4.06 -17.55 -4.00
N TRP A 207 -2.99 -16.94 -4.52
CA TRP A 207 -3.04 -16.12 -5.72
C TRP A 207 -3.60 -16.87 -6.94
N ALA A 208 -3.12 -18.08 -7.20
CA ALA A 208 -3.57 -18.91 -8.32
C ALA A 208 -5.02 -19.41 -8.16
N ALA A 209 -5.48 -19.67 -6.91
CA ALA A 209 -6.85 -20.02 -6.61
C ALA A 209 -7.82 -18.86 -6.90
N GLY A 210 -7.42 -17.63 -6.60
CA GLY A 210 -8.19 -16.42 -6.95
C GLY A 210 -8.38 -16.25 -8.47
N GLN A 211 -7.43 -16.72 -9.29
CA GLN A 211 -7.55 -16.74 -10.76
C GLN A 211 -8.63 -17.68 -11.28
N GLN A 212 -8.89 -18.79 -10.59
CA GLN A 212 -9.88 -19.78 -11.02
C GLN A 212 -11.32 -19.40 -10.62
N SER A 213 -11.49 -18.41 -9.74
CA SER A 213 -12.78 -18.02 -9.18
C SER A 213 -13.45 -16.82 -9.89
N ALA A 214 -12.90 -16.31 -10.99
CA ALA A 214 -13.46 -15.20 -11.76
C ALA A 214 -14.50 -15.69 -12.78
N PRO A 215 -15.82 -15.51 -12.57
CA PRO A 215 -16.89 -16.16 -13.37
C PRO A 215 -17.15 -15.60 -14.76
N TRP A 216 -16.37 -14.64 -15.27
CA TRP A 216 -16.71 -13.87 -16.48
C TRP A 216 -15.87 -14.18 -17.73
N ARG A 217 -15.00 -15.23 -17.71
CA ARG A 217 -14.17 -15.61 -18.86
C ARG A 217 -14.68 -16.85 -19.64
N SER A 218 -15.97 -17.08 -19.64
CA SER A 218 -16.56 -18.03 -20.57
C SER A 218 -17.61 -17.35 -21.41
N GLN A 219 -17.20 -16.63 -22.47
CA GLN A 219 -17.95 -16.44 -23.72
C GLN A 219 -17.12 -15.59 -24.70
N SER A 220 -16.49 -16.21 -25.62
CA SER A 220 -16.44 -15.98 -27.08
C SER A 220 -15.25 -16.70 -27.69
#